data_86a15883993354e3a420ab1a5e46aadc
#
_entry.id   86a15883993354e3a420ab1a5e46aadc
#
_cell.length_a   1.000
_cell.length_b   1.000
_cell.length_c   1.000
_cell.angle_alpha   90.00
_cell.angle_beta   90.00
_cell.angle_gamma   90.00
#
_symmetry.space_group_name_H-M   'P 1'
#
loop_
_entity.id
_entity.type
_entity.pdbx_description
1 polymer ?
#
loop_
_entity_poly.entity_id
_entity_poly.type
_entity_poly.pdbx_seq_one_letter_code
_entity_poly.pdbx_strand_id
1 'polypeptide(L)'
;MTALLRVVLDQVVAPTSADLSMAARELGRALVTAAPAGCAVEGIVPAVADAAGVVEASVPGLFDLSRTALGRRELAAAWQLGVAPGIGGGMIHSPTLMAPLVKHDRVHDHDQTVVTLWDLDAWERPGELARPAVTWHKAMLKRAVRFADAVVVPTHALAVRVAELGAFGDRVRVIAGAAPAGFRVPTDEVGRRRALDLPEGFVLVAGSSAPSARLADAFDAVVRSGVDLPVVVLDVPEGDEPAIADLSAAAGLGEGRVHVRGALEDADRAAVLGGAVVFLAPAVSSPFPWRVVEALAVGVPVVAADSPVHREVILDGGVYAEGAADGGPLAAALGDVLRTTDAVERHAVLAADRGRAFSWAGAAERVWQLHADL
;
A
#
# COMPACT_ATOMS: atom_id res chain seq x y z
N MET A 1 11.35 6.97 -33.57
CA MET A 1 10.78 7.78 -32.48
C MET A 1 10.74 6.91 -31.24
N THR A 2 11.10 7.44 -30.09
CA THR A 2 10.98 6.75 -28.80
C THR A 2 9.54 6.89 -28.29
N ALA A 3 8.87 5.79 -27.97
CA ALA A 3 7.57 5.84 -27.32
C ALA A 3 7.75 6.21 -25.82
N LEU A 4 6.96 7.16 -25.34
CA LEU A 4 7.07 7.66 -23.97
C LEU A 4 5.89 7.24 -23.12
N LEU A 5 6.16 6.54 -22.02
CA LEU A 5 5.21 6.33 -20.92
C LEU A 5 5.40 7.47 -19.91
N ARG A 6 4.37 8.26 -19.71
CA ARG A 6 4.37 9.45 -18.85
C ARG A 6 3.75 9.11 -17.51
N VAL A 7 4.57 9.09 -16.45
CA VAL A 7 4.15 8.65 -15.11
C VAL A 7 3.91 9.85 -14.20
N VAL A 8 2.74 9.90 -13.55
CA VAL A 8 2.42 10.93 -12.57
C VAL A 8 3.14 10.62 -11.27
N LEU A 9 4.06 11.49 -10.86
CA LEU A 9 4.94 11.32 -9.70
C LEU A 9 4.63 12.34 -8.58
N ASP A 10 3.36 12.77 -8.46
CA ASP A 10 2.92 13.72 -7.43
C ASP A 10 3.21 13.19 -6.02
N GLN A 11 3.07 11.88 -5.79
CA GLN A 11 3.32 11.24 -4.49
C GLN A 11 4.82 11.15 -4.14
N VAL A 12 5.71 11.27 -5.13
CA VAL A 12 7.16 11.31 -4.90
C VAL A 12 7.59 12.68 -4.37
N VAL A 13 7.04 13.77 -4.94
CA VAL A 13 7.46 15.15 -4.61
C VAL A 13 6.57 15.85 -3.59
N ALA A 14 5.33 15.39 -3.40
CA ALA A 14 4.36 15.96 -2.45
C ALA A 14 3.45 14.83 -1.91
N PRO A 15 3.98 13.92 -1.09
CA PRO A 15 3.26 12.74 -0.62
C PRO A 15 2.05 13.07 0.23
N THR A 16 1.01 12.26 0.13
CA THR A 16 -0.17 12.31 1.01
C THR A 16 -0.24 11.10 1.95
N SER A 17 0.51 10.05 1.63
CA SER A 17 0.65 8.83 2.42
C SER A 17 2.03 8.23 2.13
N ALA A 18 2.64 7.64 3.14
CA ALA A 18 3.93 6.96 3.00
C ALA A 18 3.83 5.78 2.02
N ASP A 19 2.74 5.00 2.09
CA ASP A 19 2.53 3.85 1.20
C ASP A 19 2.32 4.27 -0.25
N LEU A 20 1.55 5.34 -0.51
CA LEU A 20 1.37 5.86 -1.87
C LEU A 20 2.67 6.45 -2.43
N SER A 21 3.46 7.10 -1.58
CA SER A 21 4.79 7.61 -1.97
C SER A 21 5.72 6.46 -2.33
N MET A 22 5.78 5.42 -1.51
CA MET A 22 6.53 4.20 -1.75
C MET A 22 6.09 3.55 -3.06
N ALA A 23 4.79 3.33 -3.26
CA ALA A 23 4.25 2.70 -4.47
C ALA A 23 4.58 3.50 -5.74
N ALA A 24 4.46 4.82 -5.71
CA ALA A 24 4.79 5.68 -6.84
C ALA A 24 6.30 5.66 -7.18
N ARG A 25 7.14 5.68 -6.15
CA ARG A 25 8.60 5.59 -6.28
C ARG A 25 9.03 4.24 -6.87
N GLU A 26 8.56 3.16 -6.28
CA GLU A 26 8.97 1.82 -6.67
C GLU A 26 8.45 1.43 -8.06
N LEU A 27 7.18 1.76 -8.35
CA LEU A 27 6.64 1.55 -9.69
C LEU A 27 7.38 2.39 -10.74
N GLY A 28 7.67 3.66 -10.43
CA GLY A 28 8.42 4.54 -11.33
C GLY A 28 9.82 3.98 -11.65
N ARG A 29 10.57 3.53 -10.64
CA ARG A 29 11.88 2.86 -10.81
C ARG A 29 11.79 1.61 -11.66
N ALA A 30 10.81 0.77 -11.37
CA ALA A 30 10.60 -0.48 -12.08
C ALA A 30 10.21 -0.25 -13.54
N LEU A 31 9.38 0.75 -13.83
CA LEU A 31 8.99 1.13 -15.19
C LEU A 31 10.19 1.63 -16.02
N VAL A 32 11.09 2.42 -15.42
CA VAL A 32 12.33 2.85 -16.05
C VAL A 32 13.21 1.64 -16.37
N THR A 33 13.37 0.73 -15.40
CA THR A 33 14.23 -0.46 -15.56
C THR A 33 13.68 -1.46 -16.56
N ALA A 34 12.36 -1.64 -16.61
CA ALA A 34 11.67 -2.59 -17.48
C ALA A 34 11.23 -1.99 -18.82
N ALA A 35 11.67 -0.77 -19.16
CA ALA A 35 11.28 -0.12 -20.41
C ALA A 35 11.65 -0.97 -21.63
N PRO A 36 10.69 -1.34 -22.50
CA PRO A 36 11.00 -2.08 -23.73
C PRO A 36 11.93 -1.30 -24.67
N ALA A 37 12.60 -2.01 -25.57
CA ALA A 37 13.46 -1.38 -26.56
C ALA A 37 12.67 -0.33 -27.39
N GLY A 38 13.21 0.88 -27.48
CA GLY A 38 12.53 2.00 -28.15
C GLY A 38 11.48 2.72 -27.31
N CYS A 39 11.31 2.33 -26.04
CA CYS A 39 10.45 3.03 -25.08
C CYS A 39 11.29 3.71 -23.99
N ALA A 40 10.72 4.73 -23.37
CA ALA A 40 11.31 5.44 -22.23
C ALA A 40 10.21 5.96 -21.29
N VAL A 41 10.61 6.37 -20.10
CA VAL A 41 9.68 6.90 -19.07
C VAL A 41 9.94 8.38 -18.85
N GLU A 42 8.87 9.18 -18.88
CA GLU A 42 8.86 10.61 -18.52
C GLU A 42 8.08 10.79 -17.22
N GLY A 43 8.57 11.63 -16.31
CA GLY A 43 7.84 11.98 -15.10
C GLY A 43 6.94 13.19 -15.30
N ILE A 44 5.75 13.19 -14.68
CA ILE A 44 4.87 14.36 -14.56
C ILE A 44 4.78 14.74 -13.08
N VAL A 45 5.16 15.97 -12.72
CA VAL A 45 5.12 16.45 -11.34
C VAL A 45 4.41 17.80 -11.21
N PRO A 46 3.76 18.07 -10.06
CA PRO A 46 3.26 19.40 -9.72
C PRO A 46 4.42 20.38 -9.52
N ALA A 47 4.10 21.68 -9.51
CA ALA A 47 5.05 22.73 -9.16
C ALA A 47 5.42 22.62 -7.66
N VAL A 48 6.59 22.08 -7.39
CA VAL A 48 7.20 21.93 -6.06
C VAL A 48 8.65 22.39 -6.15
N ALA A 49 9.13 23.05 -5.08
CA ALA A 49 10.54 23.41 -4.99
C ALA A 49 11.40 22.14 -5.06
N ASP A 50 12.50 22.22 -5.81
CA ASP A 50 13.45 21.10 -6.02
C ASP A 50 12.84 19.77 -6.49
N ALA A 51 11.71 19.79 -7.18
CA ALA A 51 11.07 18.56 -7.68
C ALA A 51 12.03 17.69 -8.51
N ALA A 52 12.96 18.31 -9.27
CA ALA A 52 13.92 17.55 -10.08
C ALA A 52 14.93 16.78 -9.23
N GLY A 53 15.50 17.41 -8.20
CA GLY A 53 16.45 16.74 -7.30
C GLY A 53 15.79 15.60 -6.54
N VAL A 54 14.56 15.82 -6.04
CA VAL A 54 13.77 14.78 -5.36
C VAL A 54 13.47 13.61 -6.28
N VAL A 55 13.04 13.88 -7.53
CA VAL A 55 12.71 12.83 -8.50
C VAL A 55 13.95 12.08 -8.93
N GLU A 56 15.07 12.77 -9.23
CA GLU A 56 16.33 12.11 -9.63
C GLU A 56 16.85 11.19 -8.53
N ALA A 57 16.76 11.61 -7.27
CA ALA A 57 17.15 10.76 -6.13
C ALA A 57 16.20 9.57 -5.94
N SER A 58 14.91 9.74 -6.24
CA SER A 58 13.86 8.75 -5.97
C SER A 58 13.61 7.82 -7.14
N VAL A 59 13.63 8.30 -8.38
CA VAL A 59 13.33 7.58 -9.62
C VAL A 59 14.38 7.94 -10.67
N PRO A 60 15.63 7.48 -10.51
CA PRO A 60 16.71 7.79 -11.44
C PRO A 60 16.48 7.19 -12.82
N GLY A 61 17.02 7.84 -13.84
CA GLY A 61 16.99 7.34 -15.21
C GLY A 61 15.72 7.66 -16.01
N LEU A 62 14.91 8.61 -15.56
CA LEU A 62 13.83 9.15 -16.37
C LEU A 62 14.39 9.83 -17.61
N PHE A 63 13.69 9.68 -18.73
CA PHE A 63 14.06 10.33 -20.00
C PHE A 63 13.87 11.85 -19.92
N ASP A 64 12.78 12.30 -19.29
CA ASP A 64 12.46 13.72 -19.09
C ASP A 64 11.53 13.91 -17.87
N LEU A 65 11.37 15.15 -17.43
CA LEU A 65 10.51 15.54 -16.32
C LEU A 65 9.66 16.75 -16.68
N SER A 66 8.39 16.51 -16.98
CA SER A 66 7.39 17.55 -17.20
C SER A 66 6.90 18.14 -15.88
N ARG A 67 7.08 19.46 -15.71
CA ARG A 67 6.58 20.18 -14.53
C ARG A 67 5.32 20.95 -14.89
N THR A 68 4.26 20.75 -14.13
CA THR A 68 3.05 21.57 -14.29
C THR A 68 3.25 22.95 -13.68
N ALA A 69 2.44 23.92 -14.12
CA ALA A 69 2.47 25.27 -13.55
C ALA A 69 1.79 25.39 -12.18
N LEU A 70 1.04 24.34 -11.78
CA LEU A 70 0.21 24.34 -10.57
C LEU A 70 0.84 23.49 -9.48
N GLY A 71 0.75 23.95 -8.23
CA GLY A 71 1.05 23.13 -7.06
C GLY A 71 0.10 21.93 -6.95
N ARG A 72 0.44 20.95 -6.09
CA ARG A 72 -0.32 19.69 -6.03
C ARG A 72 -1.81 19.89 -5.74
N ARG A 73 -2.18 20.77 -4.82
CA ARG A 73 -3.59 21.02 -4.45
C ARG A 73 -4.38 21.65 -5.59
N GLU A 74 -3.81 22.66 -6.23
CA GLU A 74 -4.39 23.38 -7.36
C GLU A 74 -4.50 22.44 -8.57
N LEU A 75 -3.49 21.60 -8.80
CA LEU A 75 -3.49 20.61 -9.86
C LEU A 75 -4.58 19.56 -9.63
N ALA A 76 -4.73 19.07 -8.40
CA ALA A 76 -5.80 18.14 -8.04
C ALA A 76 -7.19 18.73 -8.27
N ALA A 77 -7.39 20.01 -7.93
CA ALA A 77 -8.64 20.71 -8.19
C ALA A 77 -8.87 20.93 -9.69
N ALA A 78 -7.85 21.31 -10.45
CA ALA A 78 -7.95 21.48 -11.91
C ALA A 78 -8.32 20.15 -12.60
N TRP A 79 -7.65 19.07 -12.28
CA TRP A 79 -7.96 17.75 -12.84
C TRP A 79 -9.33 17.23 -12.42
N GLN A 80 -9.75 17.50 -11.19
CA GLN A 80 -11.12 17.19 -10.75
C GLN A 80 -12.17 17.93 -11.59
N LEU A 81 -11.90 19.16 -12.00
CA LEU A 81 -12.77 19.95 -12.87
C LEU A 81 -12.62 19.60 -14.36
N GLY A 82 -11.66 18.75 -14.71
CA GLY A 82 -11.39 18.36 -16.09
C GLY A 82 -10.56 19.35 -16.89
N VAL A 83 -9.75 20.13 -16.20
CA VAL A 83 -8.82 21.06 -16.81
C VAL A 83 -7.42 20.51 -16.64
N ALA A 84 -6.75 20.18 -17.75
CA ALA A 84 -5.41 19.60 -17.77
C ALA A 84 -4.45 20.48 -18.60
N PRO A 85 -4.12 21.69 -18.12
CA PRO A 85 -3.31 22.62 -18.88
C PRO A 85 -1.87 22.13 -19.01
N GLY A 86 -1.33 22.17 -20.22
CA GLY A 86 0.10 22.01 -20.48
C GLY A 86 0.66 20.58 -20.35
N ILE A 87 -0.18 19.56 -20.11
CA ILE A 87 0.33 18.19 -19.97
C ILE A 87 0.49 17.50 -21.33
N GLY A 88 -0.33 17.88 -22.34
CA GLY A 88 -0.36 17.20 -23.62
C GLY A 88 -0.98 15.80 -23.51
N GLY A 89 -0.93 15.05 -24.62
CA GLY A 89 -1.42 13.68 -24.72
C GLY A 89 -0.35 12.62 -24.49
N GLY A 90 -0.52 11.46 -25.11
CA GLY A 90 0.36 10.30 -25.05
C GLY A 90 -0.07 9.27 -24.02
N MET A 91 0.77 8.31 -23.72
CA MET A 91 0.50 7.25 -22.74
C MET A 91 0.75 7.78 -21.33
N ILE A 92 -0.30 8.01 -20.55
CA ILE A 92 -0.21 8.48 -19.15
C ILE A 92 -0.59 7.37 -18.20
N HIS A 93 0.30 7.08 -17.24
CA HIS A 93 0.04 6.17 -16.13
C HIS A 93 0.13 6.91 -14.80
N SER A 94 -0.92 6.83 -13.99
CA SER A 94 -0.89 7.37 -12.63
C SER A 94 -0.95 6.26 -11.59
N PRO A 95 0.04 6.22 -10.67
CA PRO A 95 0.01 5.32 -9.52
C PRO A 95 -1.13 5.59 -8.53
N THR A 96 -1.96 6.61 -8.78
CA THR A 96 -3.13 6.98 -7.97
C THR A 96 -4.29 7.44 -8.87
N LEU A 97 -5.39 7.91 -8.28
CA LEU A 97 -6.45 8.61 -9.03
C LEU A 97 -6.06 10.02 -9.49
N MET A 98 -4.90 10.53 -9.09
CA MET A 98 -4.40 11.84 -9.46
C MET A 98 -3.90 11.84 -10.92
N ALA A 99 -4.81 12.03 -11.89
CA ALA A 99 -4.51 11.98 -13.32
C ALA A 99 -5.32 13.02 -14.11
N PRO A 100 -4.85 13.44 -15.30
CA PRO A 100 -5.58 14.33 -16.21
C PRO A 100 -6.70 13.58 -16.94
N LEU A 101 -7.71 13.16 -16.19
CA LEU A 101 -8.87 12.44 -16.71
C LEU A 101 -9.79 13.36 -17.53
N VAL A 102 -9.40 13.64 -18.76
CA VAL A 102 -10.12 14.48 -19.74
C VAL A 102 -10.48 13.68 -20.97
N LYS A 103 -11.38 14.21 -21.81
CA LYS A 103 -11.67 13.60 -23.10
C LYS A 103 -10.41 13.62 -23.98
N HIS A 104 -10.04 12.48 -24.52
CA HIS A 104 -8.91 12.29 -25.43
C HIS A 104 -9.28 11.30 -26.53
N ASP A 105 -8.46 11.19 -27.56
CA ASP A 105 -8.65 10.26 -28.67
C ASP A 105 -7.54 9.20 -28.68
N ARG A 106 -7.91 7.99 -28.25
CA ARG A 106 -6.98 6.86 -28.25
C ARG A 106 -6.70 6.33 -29.65
N VAL A 107 -7.65 6.41 -30.54
CA VAL A 107 -7.57 5.77 -31.86
C VAL A 107 -6.71 6.59 -32.83
N HIS A 108 -6.86 7.92 -32.83
CA HIS A 108 -6.18 8.79 -33.78
C HIS A 108 -4.93 9.45 -33.20
N ASP A 109 -4.98 9.85 -31.92
CA ASP A 109 -3.90 10.57 -31.25
C ASP A 109 -3.00 9.65 -30.41
N HIS A 110 -3.40 8.38 -30.22
CA HIS A 110 -2.74 7.40 -29.35
C HIS A 110 -2.62 7.86 -27.89
N ASP A 111 -3.56 8.69 -27.46
CA ASP A 111 -3.64 9.16 -26.09
C ASP A 111 -4.27 8.10 -25.19
N GLN A 112 -3.63 7.80 -24.08
CA GLN A 112 -4.11 6.83 -23.10
C GLN A 112 -3.97 7.39 -21.68
N THR A 113 -4.94 7.14 -20.83
CA THR A 113 -4.86 7.50 -19.40
C THR A 113 -5.26 6.30 -18.55
N VAL A 114 -4.29 5.78 -17.81
CA VAL A 114 -4.45 4.69 -16.83
C VAL A 114 -4.26 5.23 -15.43
N VAL A 115 -5.12 4.83 -14.51
CA VAL A 115 -5.03 5.19 -13.09
C VAL A 115 -4.99 3.96 -12.20
N THR A 116 -4.37 4.06 -11.04
CA THR A 116 -4.36 3.00 -10.03
C THR A 116 -5.22 3.40 -8.83
N LEU A 117 -5.95 2.44 -8.29
CA LEU A 117 -6.78 2.59 -7.09
C LEU A 117 -6.36 1.52 -6.08
N TRP A 118 -5.75 1.95 -4.97
CA TRP A 118 -5.20 1.05 -3.94
C TRP A 118 -6.19 0.68 -2.85
N ASP A 119 -7.23 1.49 -2.67
CA ASP A 119 -8.25 1.36 -1.63
C ASP A 119 -9.60 1.93 -2.06
N LEU A 120 -10.62 1.65 -1.25
CA LEU A 120 -11.96 2.23 -1.35
C LEU A 120 -12.37 2.99 -0.08
N ASP A 121 -11.39 3.51 0.67
CA ASP A 121 -11.62 4.17 1.96
C ASP A 121 -12.64 5.31 1.89
N ALA A 122 -12.63 6.08 0.81
CA ALA A 122 -13.62 7.15 0.60
C ALA A 122 -15.07 6.65 0.46
N TRP A 123 -15.28 5.36 0.19
CA TRP A 123 -16.60 4.73 0.08
C TRP A 123 -16.93 3.86 1.27
N GLU A 124 -15.97 3.08 1.76
CA GLU A 124 -16.17 2.10 2.82
C GLU A 124 -16.11 2.72 4.21
N ARG A 125 -15.28 3.73 4.42
CA ARG A 125 -15.06 4.41 5.71
C ARG A 125 -14.92 5.93 5.59
N PRO A 126 -15.89 6.61 4.96
CA PRO A 126 -15.81 8.05 4.73
C PRO A 126 -15.72 8.86 6.02
N GLY A 127 -16.17 8.30 7.15
CA GLY A 127 -16.08 8.95 8.47
C GLY A 127 -14.66 9.03 9.05
N GLU A 128 -13.74 8.21 8.56
CA GLU A 128 -12.34 8.20 8.98
C GLU A 128 -11.46 9.13 8.14
N LEU A 129 -12.02 9.74 7.11
CA LEU A 129 -11.31 10.63 6.20
C LEU A 129 -11.81 12.07 6.29
N ALA A 130 -10.95 13.03 5.97
CA ALA A 130 -11.35 14.41 5.80
C ALA A 130 -12.39 14.55 4.67
N ARG A 131 -13.48 15.29 4.89
CA ARG A 131 -14.56 15.49 3.91
C ARG A 131 -14.08 15.92 2.52
N PRO A 132 -13.11 16.84 2.37
CA PRO A 132 -12.59 17.22 1.05
C PRO A 132 -11.94 16.03 0.33
N ALA A 133 -11.21 15.16 1.04
CA ALA A 133 -10.59 13.97 0.46
C ALA A 133 -11.66 12.98 -0.06
N VAL A 134 -12.70 12.70 0.74
CA VAL A 134 -13.83 11.87 0.31
C VAL A 134 -14.49 12.42 -0.96
N THR A 135 -14.75 13.73 -0.99
CA THR A 135 -15.39 14.40 -2.14
C THR A 135 -14.51 14.29 -3.38
N TRP A 136 -13.21 14.54 -3.22
CA TRP A 136 -12.25 14.49 -4.31
C TRP A 136 -12.12 13.07 -4.89
N HIS A 137 -11.93 12.04 -4.06
CA HIS A 137 -11.82 10.65 -4.51
C HIS A 137 -13.07 10.21 -5.28
N LYS A 138 -14.27 10.52 -4.75
CA LYS A 138 -15.54 10.20 -5.42
C LYS A 138 -15.70 10.91 -6.76
N ALA A 139 -15.27 12.18 -6.85
CA ALA A 139 -15.30 12.93 -8.10
C ALA A 139 -14.30 12.36 -9.12
N MET A 140 -13.07 12.04 -8.68
CA MET A 140 -12.04 11.48 -9.57
C MET A 140 -12.41 10.08 -10.07
N LEU A 141 -13.02 9.23 -9.23
CA LEU A 141 -13.51 7.93 -9.71
C LEU A 141 -14.61 8.08 -10.78
N LYS A 142 -15.54 9.03 -10.60
CA LYS A 142 -16.54 9.34 -11.65
C LYS A 142 -15.89 9.77 -12.95
N ARG A 143 -14.78 10.50 -12.87
CA ARG A 143 -14.00 10.88 -14.06
C ARG A 143 -13.29 9.67 -14.66
N ALA A 144 -12.71 8.80 -13.83
CA ALA A 144 -12.07 7.57 -14.28
C ALA A 144 -13.06 6.63 -15.01
N VAL A 145 -14.28 6.47 -14.49
CA VAL A 145 -15.36 5.75 -15.20
C VAL A 145 -15.59 6.28 -16.61
N ARG A 146 -15.47 7.60 -16.80
CA ARG A 146 -15.78 8.26 -18.06
C ARG A 146 -14.59 8.36 -19.02
N PHE A 147 -13.38 8.54 -18.51
CA PHE A 147 -12.24 8.99 -19.28
C PHE A 147 -10.98 8.12 -19.14
N ALA A 148 -10.89 7.23 -18.15
CA ALA A 148 -9.75 6.32 -18.08
C ALA A 148 -9.89 5.18 -19.08
N ASP A 149 -8.81 4.83 -19.78
CA ASP A 149 -8.76 3.67 -20.68
C ASP A 149 -8.63 2.37 -19.88
N ALA A 150 -7.94 2.42 -18.75
CA ALA A 150 -7.95 1.34 -17.77
C ALA A 150 -7.86 1.88 -16.33
N VAL A 151 -8.35 1.08 -15.39
CA VAL A 151 -8.19 1.27 -13.95
C VAL A 151 -7.47 0.06 -13.39
N VAL A 152 -6.29 0.28 -12.84
CA VAL A 152 -5.50 -0.75 -12.17
C VAL A 152 -5.94 -0.83 -10.71
N VAL A 153 -6.11 -2.04 -10.21
CA VAL A 153 -6.37 -2.35 -8.81
C VAL A 153 -5.41 -3.46 -8.34
N PRO A 154 -5.03 -3.52 -7.06
CA PRO A 154 -4.02 -4.46 -6.60
C PRO A 154 -4.52 -5.89 -6.40
N THR A 155 -5.84 -6.11 -6.31
CA THR A 155 -6.44 -7.43 -6.03
C THR A 155 -7.73 -7.64 -6.82
N HIS A 156 -8.08 -8.90 -7.08
CA HIS A 156 -9.39 -9.27 -7.66
C HIS A 156 -10.53 -8.94 -6.69
N ALA A 157 -10.29 -9.08 -5.39
CA ALA A 157 -11.26 -8.68 -4.37
C ALA A 157 -11.62 -7.18 -4.52
N LEU A 158 -10.62 -6.31 -4.73
CA LEU A 158 -10.87 -4.89 -4.98
C LEU A 158 -11.51 -4.65 -6.35
N ALA A 159 -11.16 -5.42 -7.39
CA ALA A 159 -11.76 -5.32 -8.71
C ALA A 159 -13.27 -5.55 -8.66
N VAL A 160 -13.74 -6.55 -7.92
CA VAL A 160 -15.18 -6.81 -7.71
C VAL A 160 -15.85 -5.61 -7.08
N ARG A 161 -15.26 -5.03 -6.03
CA ARG A 161 -15.82 -3.86 -5.34
C ARG A 161 -15.84 -2.60 -6.22
N VAL A 162 -14.80 -2.38 -7.02
CA VAL A 162 -14.73 -1.25 -7.97
C VAL A 162 -15.80 -1.37 -9.05
N ALA A 163 -16.06 -2.58 -9.54
CA ALA A 163 -17.10 -2.82 -10.54
C ALA A 163 -18.53 -2.45 -10.03
N GLU A 164 -18.77 -2.49 -8.72
CA GLU A 164 -20.03 -2.06 -8.11
C GLU A 164 -20.18 -0.52 -8.07
N LEU A 165 -19.05 0.22 -8.11
CA LEU A 165 -19.01 1.68 -8.00
C LEU A 165 -19.14 2.40 -9.35
N GLY A 166 -18.97 1.69 -10.46
CA GLY A 166 -19.07 2.31 -11.78
C GLY A 166 -19.00 1.32 -12.94
N ALA A 167 -19.50 1.74 -14.10
CA ALA A 167 -19.54 0.94 -15.31
C ALA A 167 -18.15 0.97 -16.01
N PHE A 168 -17.20 0.23 -15.50
CA PHE A 168 -15.86 0.12 -16.08
C PHE A 168 -15.79 -0.90 -17.23
N GLY A 169 -16.73 -1.84 -17.29
CA GLY A 169 -16.66 -2.95 -18.27
C GLY A 169 -15.41 -3.79 -18.06
N ASP A 170 -14.69 -4.03 -19.14
CA ASP A 170 -13.45 -4.78 -19.17
C ASP A 170 -12.19 -3.94 -18.90
N ARG A 171 -12.35 -2.68 -18.46
CA ARG A 171 -11.22 -1.75 -18.22
C ARG A 171 -10.53 -1.92 -16.87
N VAL A 172 -11.05 -2.74 -15.95
CA VAL A 172 -10.38 -3.03 -14.68
C VAL A 172 -9.26 -4.06 -14.91
N ARG A 173 -8.08 -3.76 -14.41
CA ARG A 173 -6.89 -4.64 -14.50
C ARG A 173 -6.32 -4.88 -13.11
N VAL A 174 -5.92 -6.11 -12.84
CA VAL A 174 -5.33 -6.46 -11.54
C VAL A 174 -3.81 -6.51 -11.66
N ILE A 175 -3.14 -5.57 -10.99
CA ILE A 175 -1.68 -5.49 -10.90
C ILE A 175 -1.33 -5.19 -9.44
N ALA A 176 -0.82 -6.20 -8.73
CA ALA A 176 -0.47 -6.06 -7.33
C ALA A 176 0.78 -5.19 -7.14
N GLY A 177 0.85 -4.51 -6.00
CA GLY A 177 2.07 -3.90 -5.49
C GLY A 177 2.99 -4.94 -4.84
N ALA A 178 4.11 -4.48 -4.30
CA ALA A 178 5.09 -5.29 -3.60
C ALA A 178 5.69 -4.53 -2.41
N ALA A 179 6.45 -5.19 -1.56
CA ALA A 179 7.35 -4.53 -0.62
C ALA A 179 8.38 -3.65 -1.36
N PRO A 180 8.96 -2.63 -0.72
CA PRO A 180 10.01 -1.82 -1.34
C PRO A 180 11.12 -2.67 -1.96
N ALA A 181 11.70 -2.22 -3.07
CA ALA A 181 12.78 -2.96 -3.72
C ALA A 181 13.96 -3.15 -2.76
N GLY A 182 14.41 -4.39 -2.62
CA GLY A 182 15.48 -4.75 -1.69
C GLY A 182 15.06 -4.78 -0.21
N PHE A 183 13.76 -4.77 0.08
CA PHE A 183 13.23 -4.86 1.44
C PHE A 183 13.64 -6.20 2.08
N ARG A 184 14.55 -6.12 3.04
CA ARG A 184 15.08 -7.28 3.77
C ARG A 184 15.55 -6.85 5.15
N VAL A 185 15.59 -7.79 6.07
CA VAL A 185 16.12 -7.54 7.41
C VAL A 185 17.58 -7.07 7.29
N PRO A 186 17.93 -5.88 7.78
CA PRO A 186 19.28 -5.37 7.69
C PRO A 186 20.22 -6.07 8.69
N THR A 187 21.52 -6.11 8.40
CA THR A 187 22.52 -6.79 9.26
C THR A 187 22.68 -6.12 10.63
N ASP A 188 22.33 -4.85 10.76
CA ASP A 188 22.36 -4.06 11.99
C ASP A 188 20.98 -4.00 12.71
N GLU A 189 20.07 -4.91 12.39
CA GLU A 189 18.69 -4.96 12.88
C GLU A 189 18.55 -4.83 14.41
N VAL A 190 19.40 -5.54 15.15
CA VAL A 190 19.39 -5.49 16.63
C VAL A 190 19.69 -4.08 17.14
N GLY A 191 20.68 -3.41 16.53
CA GLY A 191 21.03 -2.03 16.85
C GLY A 191 19.86 -1.06 16.56
N ARG A 192 19.19 -1.25 15.42
CA ARG A 192 18.03 -0.45 15.03
C ARG A 192 16.86 -0.64 16.00
N ARG A 193 16.51 -1.88 16.34
CA ARG A 193 15.44 -2.15 17.32
C ARG A 193 15.75 -1.55 18.69
N ARG A 194 17.00 -1.62 19.15
CA ARG A 194 17.45 -0.97 20.40
C ARG A 194 17.34 0.56 20.34
N ALA A 195 17.71 1.16 19.21
CA ALA A 195 17.58 2.60 19.01
C ALA A 195 16.08 3.03 18.99
N LEU A 196 15.19 2.14 18.62
CA LEU A 196 13.75 2.32 18.65
C LEU A 196 13.14 1.91 20.01
N ASP A 197 13.94 1.53 21.01
CA ASP A 197 13.48 1.07 22.33
C ASP A 197 12.39 -0.03 22.19
N LEU A 198 12.69 -1.08 21.40
CA LEU A 198 11.79 -2.20 21.17
C LEU A 198 12.31 -3.48 21.86
N PRO A 199 11.42 -4.32 22.38
CA PRO A 199 11.78 -5.60 23.00
C PRO A 199 12.31 -6.61 21.94
N GLU A 200 12.90 -7.68 22.42
CA GLU A 200 13.27 -8.84 21.60
C GLU A 200 12.08 -9.82 21.54
N GLY A 201 11.61 -10.13 20.36
CA GLY A 201 10.48 -11.04 20.13
C GLY A 201 9.15 -10.46 20.59
N PHE A 202 8.26 -10.17 19.68
CA PHE A 202 6.97 -9.54 19.93
C PHE A 202 5.93 -9.95 18.88
N VAL A 203 4.66 -9.75 19.22
CA VAL A 203 3.56 -9.72 18.27
C VAL A 203 3.55 -8.35 17.60
N LEU A 204 3.63 -8.31 16.28
CA LEU A 204 3.60 -7.06 15.52
C LEU A 204 2.22 -6.84 14.93
N VAL A 205 1.69 -5.64 15.09
CA VAL A 205 0.48 -5.13 14.44
C VAL A 205 0.77 -3.78 13.79
N ALA A 206 -0.08 -3.33 12.87
CA ALA A 206 0.06 -2.00 12.28
C ALA A 206 -1.31 -1.33 12.14
N GLY A 207 -1.36 -0.01 12.35
CA GLY A 207 -2.57 0.78 12.18
C GLY A 207 -2.72 1.88 13.22
N SER A 208 -3.88 2.54 13.20
CA SER A 208 -4.27 3.63 14.08
C SER A 208 -5.36 3.20 15.07
N SER A 209 -5.80 4.12 15.92
CA SER A 209 -6.97 3.92 16.80
C SER A 209 -8.31 3.89 16.04
N ALA A 210 -8.30 4.15 14.73
CA ALA A 210 -9.52 4.11 13.90
C ALA A 210 -10.19 2.72 13.95
N PRO A 211 -11.53 2.65 14.01
CA PRO A 211 -12.26 1.39 14.11
C PRO A 211 -11.92 0.38 13.01
N SER A 212 -11.58 0.86 11.80
CA SER A 212 -11.22 -0.01 10.67
C SER A 212 -9.90 -0.75 10.85
N ALA A 213 -8.97 -0.22 11.65
CA ALA A 213 -7.70 -0.88 11.95
C ALA A 213 -7.89 -2.09 12.89
N ARG A 214 -8.99 -2.13 13.66
CA ARG A 214 -9.36 -3.23 14.56
C ARG A 214 -8.28 -3.62 15.58
N LEU A 215 -7.53 -2.64 16.07
CA LEU A 215 -6.48 -2.90 17.06
C LEU A 215 -7.03 -3.46 18.38
N ALA A 216 -8.27 -3.09 18.75
CA ALA A 216 -8.93 -3.68 19.91
C ALA A 216 -9.06 -5.21 19.80
N ASP A 217 -9.41 -5.71 18.61
CA ASP A 217 -9.51 -7.16 18.37
C ASP A 217 -8.14 -7.84 18.40
N ALA A 218 -7.10 -7.15 17.92
CA ALA A 218 -5.73 -7.66 18.01
C ALA A 218 -5.26 -7.77 19.46
N PHE A 219 -5.51 -6.76 20.30
CA PHE A 219 -5.16 -6.77 21.71
C PHE A 219 -5.95 -7.83 22.48
N ASP A 220 -7.26 -7.95 22.24
CA ASP A 220 -8.10 -9.00 22.78
C ASP A 220 -7.60 -10.41 22.39
N ALA A 221 -7.18 -10.58 21.11
CA ALA A 221 -6.61 -11.83 20.64
C ALA A 221 -5.30 -12.20 21.36
N VAL A 222 -4.41 -11.24 21.59
CA VAL A 222 -3.17 -11.49 22.36
C VAL A 222 -3.49 -11.92 23.78
N VAL A 223 -4.41 -11.23 24.45
CA VAL A 223 -4.81 -11.57 25.83
C VAL A 223 -5.45 -12.96 25.88
N ARG A 224 -6.41 -13.26 25.01
CA ARG A 224 -7.12 -14.56 24.99
C ARG A 224 -6.26 -15.73 24.59
N SER A 225 -5.27 -15.51 23.73
CA SER A 225 -4.33 -16.56 23.32
C SER A 225 -3.42 -17.03 24.47
N GLY A 226 -3.30 -16.24 25.54
CA GLY A 226 -2.39 -16.49 26.66
C GLY A 226 -0.90 -16.34 26.29
N VAL A 227 -0.60 -15.76 25.14
CA VAL A 227 0.78 -15.51 24.69
C VAL A 227 1.41 -14.40 25.54
N ASP A 228 2.53 -14.73 26.18
CA ASP A 228 3.28 -13.77 27.01
C ASP A 228 4.39 -13.08 26.19
N LEU A 229 3.98 -12.39 25.13
CA LEU A 229 4.85 -11.56 24.30
C LEU A 229 4.40 -10.10 24.37
N PRO A 230 5.34 -9.13 24.32
CA PRO A 230 4.97 -7.74 24.10
C PRO A 230 4.31 -7.56 22.73
N VAL A 231 3.59 -6.45 22.58
CA VAL A 231 2.96 -6.05 21.31
C VAL A 231 3.64 -4.78 20.82
N VAL A 232 4.06 -4.78 19.57
CA VAL A 232 4.55 -3.58 18.89
C VAL A 232 3.49 -3.13 17.89
N VAL A 233 3.11 -1.86 17.93
CA VAL A 233 2.16 -1.23 17.00
C VAL A 233 2.90 -0.26 16.12
N LEU A 234 2.90 -0.50 14.80
CA LEU A 234 3.49 0.38 13.79
C LEU A 234 2.45 1.29 13.13
N ASP A 235 2.96 2.32 12.46
CA ASP A 235 2.19 3.27 11.65
C ASP A 235 1.14 4.06 12.44
N VAL A 236 1.38 4.23 13.72
CA VAL A 236 0.49 5.03 14.57
C VAL A 236 0.67 6.51 14.22
N PRO A 237 -0.41 7.22 13.84
CA PRO A 237 -0.34 8.66 13.61
C PRO A 237 0.10 9.42 14.86
N GLU A 238 0.85 10.50 14.70
CA GLU A 238 1.26 11.38 15.79
C GLU A 238 0.02 11.89 16.58
N GLY A 239 0.05 11.70 17.89
CA GLY A 239 -1.05 12.08 18.79
C GLY A 239 -2.10 11.00 18.98
N ASP A 240 -2.00 9.85 18.36
CA ASP A 240 -2.92 8.71 18.51
C ASP A 240 -2.49 7.74 19.63
N GLU A 241 -1.28 7.93 20.19
CA GLU A 241 -0.69 7.06 21.22
C GLU A 241 -1.57 6.91 22.47
N PRO A 242 -2.23 7.96 23.00
CA PRO A 242 -3.12 7.81 24.15
C PRO A 242 -4.33 6.92 23.82
N ALA A 243 -4.91 7.04 22.63
CA ALA A 243 -6.04 6.21 22.21
C ALA A 243 -5.64 4.73 22.06
N ILE A 244 -4.41 4.45 21.56
CA ILE A 244 -3.87 3.09 21.52
C ILE A 244 -3.67 2.54 22.94
N ALA A 245 -3.17 3.35 23.87
CA ALA A 245 -3.02 2.97 25.28
C ALA A 245 -4.37 2.62 25.91
N ASP A 246 -5.40 3.43 25.66
CA ASP A 246 -6.77 3.18 26.15
C ASP A 246 -7.33 1.86 25.57
N LEU A 247 -7.15 1.59 24.28
CA LEU A 247 -7.57 0.35 23.63
C LEU A 247 -6.87 -0.87 24.23
N SER A 248 -5.56 -0.78 24.49
CA SER A 248 -4.78 -1.88 25.07
C SER A 248 -5.17 -2.15 26.53
N ALA A 249 -5.37 -1.10 27.31
CA ALA A 249 -5.84 -1.22 28.70
C ALA A 249 -7.25 -1.82 28.77
N ALA A 250 -8.16 -1.41 27.89
CA ALA A 250 -9.51 -1.96 27.79
C ALA A 250 -9.52 -3.46 27.45
N ALA A 251 -8.55 -3.93 26.67
CA ALA A 251 -8.34 -5.34 26.37
C ALA A 251 -7.66 -6.13 27.51
N GLY A 252 -7.15 -5.44 28.55
CA GLY A 252 -6.46 -6.06 29.68
C GLY A 252 -4.95 -6.27 29.48
N LEU A 253 -4.33 -5.63 28.50
CA LEU A 253 -2.87 -5.60 28.36
C LEU A 253 -2.28 -4.66 29.42
N GLY A 254 -1.32 -5.17 30.21
CA GLY A 254 -0.65 -4.38 31.24
C GLY A 254 0.17 -3.23 30.66
N GLU A 255 0.34 -2.18 31.46
CA GLU A 255 1.23 -1.08 31.13
C GLU A 255 2.65 -1.60 30.82
N GLY A 256 3.28 -1.07 29.79
CA GLY A 256 4.61 -1.50 29.32
C GLY A 256 4.64 -2.73 28.41
N ARG A 257 3.50 -3.41 28.19
CA ARG A 257 3.42 -4.51 27.20
C ARG A 257 3.20 -4.04 25.76
N VAL A 258 2.77 -2.81 25.55
CA VAL A 258 2.49 -2.25 24.22
C VAL A 258 3.48 -1.14 23.90
N HIS A 259 4.20 -1.31 22.80
CA HIS A 259 5.18 -0.36 22.29
C HIS A 259 4.67 0.24 21.00
N VAL A 260 4.50 1.55 20.96
CA VAL A 260 3.92 2.28 19.84
C VAL A 260 5.02 2.97 19.04
N ARG A 261 4.98 2.84 17.70
CA ARG A 261 5.86 3.57 16.81
C ARG A 261 5.07 4.13 15.63
N GLY A 262 5.40 5.36 15.24
CA GLY A 262 4.88 5.99 14.04
C GLY A 262 5.42 5.36 12.77
N ALA A 263 5.27 6.07 11.65
CA ALA A 263 5.85 5.65 10.38
C ALA A 263 7.38 5.58 10.46
N LEU A 264 7.95 4.49 9.97
CA LEU A 264 9.38 4.22 9.97
C LEU A 264 9.93 4.21 8.54
N GLU A 265 11.20 4.56 8.39
CA GLU A 265 11.94 4.35 7.15
C GLU A 265 12.06 2.85 6.83
N ASP A 266 12.21 2.51 5.55
CA ASP A 266 12.17 1.13 5.04
C ASP A 266 13.13 0.19 5.80
N ALA A 267 14.36 0.64 6.11
CA ALA A 267 15.34 -0.18 6.81
C ALA A 267 14.99 -0.42 8.30
N ASP A 268 14.45 0.58 8.98
CA ASP A 268 14.01 0.44 10.37
C ASP A 268 12.75 -0.41 10.45
N ARG A 269 11.81 -0.24 9.52
CA ARG A 269 10.61 -1.06 9.43
C ARG A 269 10.94 -2.53 9.14
N ALA A 270 11.91 -2.80 8.24
CA ALA A 270 12.39 -4.14 7.98
C ALA A 270 13.08 -4.76 9.20
N ALA A 271 13.84 -3.96 9.99
CA ALA A 271 14.44 -4.39 11.24
C ALA A 271 13.39 -4.75 12.30
N VAL A 272 12.32 -3.97 12.39
CA VAL A 272 11.19 -4.24 13.30
C VAL A 272 10.48 -5.52 12.86
N LEU A 273 10.15 -5.67 11.59
CA LEU A 273 9.55 -6.91 11.07
C LEU A 273 10.43 -8.12 11.36
N GLY A 274 11.74 -8.04 11.13
CA GLY A 274 12.68 -9.13 11.42
C GLY A 274 12.77 -9.54 12.89
N GLY A 275 12.37 -8.66 13.82
CA GLY A 275 12.27 -8.98 15.25
C GLY A 275 10.91 -9.53 15.70
N ALA A 276 9.91 -9.47 14.84
CA ALA A 276 8.58 -9.96 15.14
C ALA A 276 8.53 -11.51 15.08
N VAL A 277 7.88 -12.14 16.06
CA VAL A 277 7.60 -13.57 16.05
C VAL A 277 6.42 -13.89 15.13
N VAL A 278 5.49 -12.94 15.03
CA VAL A 278 4.30 -13.02 14.19
C VAL A 278 3.79 -11.63 13.85
N PHE A 279 3.27 -11.45 12.64
CA PHE A 279 2.50 -10.28 12.23
C PHE A 279 1.02 -10.60 12.30
N LEU A 280 0.27 -9.82 13.09
CA LEU A 280 -1.18 -9.97 13.25
C LEU A 280 -1.89 -8.87 12.45
N ALA A 281 -2.73 -9.27 11.50
CA ALA A 281 -3.50 -8.39 10.60
C ALA A 281 -5.01 -8.49 10.90
N PRO A 282 -5.56 -7.71 11.84
CA PRO A 282 -6.95 -7.82 12.28
C PRO A 282 -7.95 -7.14 11.35
N ALA A 283 -7.53 -6.20 10.50
CA ALA A 283 -8.38 -5.45 9.59
C ALA A 283 -9.03 -6.35 8.52
N VAL A 284 -10.27 -6.04 8.14
CA VAL A 284 -11.03 -6.80 7.11
C VAL A 284 -11.39 -5.93 5.89
N SER A 285 -10.90 -4.70 5.86
CA SER A 285 -11.18 -3.73 4.81
C SER A 285 -10.43 -4.01 3.51
N SER A 286 -10.83 -3.33 2.44
CA SER A 286 -10.33 -3.56 1.08
C SER A 286 -8.98 -2.92 0.67
N PRO A 287 -8.32 -2.03 1.43
CA PRO A 287 -7.00 -1.53 1.05
C PRO A 287 -6.00 -2.65 0.80
N PHE A 288 -5.06 -2.39 -0.10
CA PHE A 288 -3.94 -3.31 -0.29
C PHE A 288 -3.11 -3.41 1.00
N PRO A 289 -2.88 -4.62 1.54
CA PRO A 289 -2.34 -4.80 2.87
C PRO A 289 -0.80 -4.76 2.84
N TRP A 290 -0.24 -3.55 2.70
CA TRP A 290 1.19 -3.31 2.54
C TRP A 290 2.06 -4.01 3.59
N ARG A 291 1.67 -3.93 4.87
CA ARG A 291 2.45 -4.53 5.97
C ARG A 291 2.40 -6.06 5.96
N VAL A 292 1.30 -6.64 5.48
CA VAL A 292 1.23 -8.09 5.23
C VAL A 292 2.21 -8.49 4.13
N VAL A 293 2.25 -7.75 3.02
CA VAL A 293 3.18 -8.04 1.92
C VAL A 293 4.64 -7.87 2.36
N GLU A 294 4.94 -6.87 3.19
CA GLU A 294 6.27 -6.69 3.79
C GLU A 294 6.63 -7.83 4.77
N ALA A 295 5.68 -8.26 5.61
CA ALA A 295 5.89 -9.40 6.51
C ALA A 295 6.18 -10.69 5.73
N LEU A 296 5.42 -10.95 4.67
CA LEU A 296 5.67 -12.07 3.75
C LEU A 296 7.04 -11.97 3.09
N ALA A 297 7.46 -10.78 2.65
CA ALA A 297 8.74 -10.58 1.96
C ALA A 297 9.94 -10.89 2.85
N VAL A 298 9.84 -10.67 4.18
CA VAL A 298 10.92 -10.96 5.14
C VAL A 298 10.71 -12.29 5.89
N GLY A 299 9.67 -13.05 5.55
CA GLY A 299 9.40 -14.38 6.12
C GLY A 299 8.89 -14.34 7.55
N VAL A 300 8.14 -13.32 7.95
CA VAL A 300 7.46 -13.27 9.24
C VAL A 300 6.14 -14.02 9.15
N PRO A 301 5.83 -14.97 10.05
CA PRO A 301 4.53 -15.63 10.10
C PRO A 301 3.38 -14.62 10.15
N VAL A 302 2.33 -14.83 9.36
CA VAL A 302 1.18 -13.94 9.30
C VAL A 302 -0.07 -14.64 9.85
N VAL A 303 -0.74 -13.99 10.79
CA VAL A 303 -2.10 -14.34 11.23
C VAL A 303 -3.03 -13.21 10.83
N ALA A 304 -4.05 -13.48 10.04
CA ALA A 304 -4.92 -12.45 9.50
C ALA A 304 -6.40 -12.75 9.77
N ALA A 305 -7.18 -11.70 9.96
CA ALA A 305 -8.63 -11.82 9.88
C ALA A 305 -9.04 -12.32 8.48
N ASP A 306 -10.06 -13.17 8.44
CA ASP A 306 -10.57 -13.72 7.19
C ASP A 306 -11.27 -12.64 6.36
N SER A 307 -10.63 -12.26 5.25
CA SER A 307 -11.18 -11.31 4.30
C SER A 307 -10.83 -11.71 2.86
N PRO A 308 -11.62 -11.31 1.86
CA PRO A 308 -11.30 -11.61 0.46
C PRO A 308 -9.92 -11.11 0.04
N VAL A 309 -9.49 -9.95 0.54
CA VAL A 309 -8.14 -9.39 0.24
C VAL A 309 -7.04 -10.24 0.89
N HIS A 310 -7.19 -10.61 2.15
CA HIS A 310 -6.20 -11.44 2.83
C HIS A 310 -6.12 -12.82 2.19
N ARG A 311 -7.25 -13.46 1.85
CA ARG A 311 -7.25 -14.76 1.15
C ARG A 311 -6.51 -14.70 -0.18
N GLU A 312 -6.64 -13.61 -0.94
CA GLU A 312 -5.94 -13.44 -2.22
C GLU A 312 -4.44 -13.14 -2.03
N VAL A 313 -4.09 -12.28 -1.06
CA VAL A 313 -2.71 -11.83 -0.86
C VAL A 313 -1.88 -12.89 -0.15
N ILE A 314 -2.40 -13.51 0.88
CA ILE A 314 -1.66 -14.42 1.75
C ILE A 314 -1.64 -15.87 1.20
N LEU A 315 -2.76 -16.37 0.67
CA LEU A 315 -2.93 -17.78 0.25
C LEU A 315 -2.49 -18.74 1.36
N ASP A 316 -1.51 -19.60 1.08
CA ASP A 316 -0.88 -20.56 2.00
C ASP A 316 0.29 -19.99 2.83
N GLY A 317 0.63 -18.72 2.59
CA GLY A 317 1.70 -17.99 3.30
C GLY A 317 1.35 -17.54 4.71
N GLY A 318 0.15 -17.83 5.23
CA GLY A 318 -0.27 -17.45 6.59
C GLY A 318 -1.50 -18.20 7.05
N VAL A 319 -2.01 -17.80 8.21
CA VAL A 319 -3.17 -18.43 8.87
C VAL A 319 -4.32 -17.42 8.95
N TYR A 320 -5.52 -17.87 8.66
CA TYR A 320 -6.74 -17.05 8.73
C TYR A 320 -7.53 -17.35 10.00
N ALA A 321 -8.01 -16.31 10.62
CA ALA A 321 -8.94 -16.40 11.73
C ALA A 321 -10.37 -16.63 11.18
N GLU A 322 -10.78 -17.89 11.07
CA GLU A 322 -12.10 -18.25 10.54
C GLU A 322 -13.20 -18.01 11.57
N GLY A 323 -14.28 -17.35 11.19
CA GLY A 323 -15.45 -17.13 12.04
C GLY A 323 -15.82 -15.68 12.24
N ALA A 324 -16.42 -15.36 13.40
CA ALA A 324 -16.82 -14.00 13.71
C ALA A 324 -15.62 -13.06 13.74
N ALA A 325 -15.83 -11.85 13.25
CA ALA A 325 -14.82 -10.84 13.25
C ALA A 325 -14.67 -10.24 14.66
N ASP A 326 -14.20 -11.05 15.61
CA ASP A 326 -13.86 -10.64 16.99
C ASP A 326 -12.48 -11.22 17.35
N GLY A 327 -11.98 -10.93 18.54
CA GLY A 327 -10.65 -11.40 18.98
C GLY A 327 -10.54 -12.92 19.18
N GLY A 328 -11.65 -13.66 19.29
CA GLY A 328 -11.64 -15.11 19.58
C GLY A 328 -10.98 -15.97 18.48
N PRO A 329 -11.42 -15.91 17.23
CA PRO A 329 -10.78 -16.62 16.12
C PRO A 329 -9.33 -16.21 15.90
N LEU A 330 -9.01 -14.91 16.04
CA LEU A 330 -7.64 -14.42 15.96
C LEU A 330 -6.77 -15.00 17.08
N ALA A 331 -7.30 -15.12 18.31
CA ALA A 331 -6.60 -15.73 19.44
C ALA A 331 -6.29 -17.20 19.19
N ALA A 332 -7.24 -17.96 18.67
CA ALA A 332 -7.05 -19.38 18.34
C ALA A 332 -5.95 -19.54 17.26
N ALA A 333 -6.03 -18.78 16.16
CA ALA A 333 -5.05 -18.80 15.09
C ALA A 333 -3.64 -18.37 15.58
N LEU A 334 -3.57 -17.34 16.42
CA LEU A 334 -2.33 -16.87 17.04
C LEU A 334 -1.71 -17.95 17.95
N GLY A 335 -2.52 -18.58 18.80
CA GLY A 335 -2.08 -19.69 19.67
C GLY A 335 -1.58 -20.89 18.88
N ASP A 336 -2.22 -21.21 17.76
CA ASP A 336 -1.80 -22.33 16.89
C ASP A 336 -0.45 -22.06 16.20
N VAL A 337 -0.25 -20.85 15.66
CA VAL A 337 1.01 -20.46 15.03
C VAL A 337 2.16 -20.45 16.04
N LEU A 338 1.92 -19.98 17.26
CA LEU A 338 2.95 -19.80 18.29
C LEU A 338 3.10 -21.03 19.22
N ARG A 339 2.39 -22.14 18.95
CA ARG A 339 2.35 -23.31 19.85
C ARG A 339 3.72 -23.98 20.02
N THR A 340 4.55 -24.00 18.99
CA THR A 340 5.90 -24.57 19.00
C THR A 340 6.82 -23.78 18.09
N THR A 341 8.13 -23.82 18.38
CA THR A 341 9.15 -23.22 17.51
C THR A 341 9.07 -23.75 16.08
N ASP A 342 8.91 -25.08 15.91
CA ASP A 342 8.76 -25.70 14.59
C ASP A 342 7.54 -25.18 13.82
N ALA A 343 6.45 -24.84 14.52
CA ALA A 343 5.29 -24.24 13.89
C ALA A 343 5.61 -22.83 13.37
N VAL A 344 6.26 -22.00 14.19
CA VAL A 344 6.72 -20.66 13.78
C VAL A 344 7.65 -20.74 12.57
N GLU A 345 8.67 -21.61 12.61
CA GLU A 345 9.63 -21.78 11.51
C GLU A 345 8.95 -22.23 10.22
N ARG A 346 8.01 -23.18 10.31
CA ARG A 346 7.24 -23.63 9.15
C ARG A 346 6.42 -22.49 8.54
N HIS A 347 5.73 -21.69 9.35
CA HIS A 347 4.96 -20.57 8.85
C HIS A 347 5.85 -19.44 8.30
N ALA A 348 7.05 -19.26 8.85
CA ALA A 348 8.04 -18.32 8.32
C ALA A 348 8.49 -18.71 6.90
N VAL A 349 8.73 -20.00 6.65
CA VAL A 349 9.07 -20.51 5.31
C VAL A 349 7.93 -20.29 4.32
N LEU A 350 6.70 -20.63 4.69
CA LEU A 350 5.52 -20.43 3.84
C LEU A 350 5.29 -18.95 3.53
N ALA A 351 5.45 -18.08 4.52
CA ALA A 351 5.37 -16.63 4.34
C ALA A 351 6.41 -16.12 3.33
N ALA A 352 7.69 -16.52 3.51
CA ALA A 352 8.77 -16.15 2.60
C ALA A 352 8.54 -16.64 1.16
N ASP A 353 8.05 -17.87 1.00
CA ASP A 353 7.71 -18.43 -0.32
C ASP A 353 6.61 -17.63 -0.99
N ARG A 354 5.56 -17.26 -0.26
CA ARG A 354 4.47 -16.43 -0.77
C ARG A 354 4.94 -15.02 -1.11
N GLY A 355 5.81 -14.42 -0.30
CA GLY A 355 6.36 -13.08 -0.52
C GLY A 355 7.03 -12.92 -1.88
N ARG A 356 7.63 -13.98 -2.44
CA ARG A 356 8.27 -13.95 -3.77
C ARG A 356 7.30 -13.73 -4.93
N ALA A 357 6.00 -13.91 -4.72
CA ALA A 357 5.00 -13.65 -5.75
C ALA A 357 4.78 -12.15 -6.03
N PHE A 358 5.25 -11.29 -5.14
CA PHE A 358 5.09 -9.84 -5.25
C PHE A 358 6.39 -9.18 -5.70
N SER A 359 6.39 -8.51 -6.84
CA SER A 359 7.55 -7.77 -7.32
C SER A 359 7.16 -6.56 -8.14
N TRP A 360 7.87 -5.45 -7.93
CA TRP A 360 7.70 -4.25 -8.74
C TRP A 360 8.13 -4.45 -10.19
N ALA A 361 9.12 -5.31 -10.44
CA ALA A 361 9.52 -5.68 -11.80
C ALA A 361 8.35 -6.32 -12.56
N GLY A 362 7.69 -7.33 -11.96
CA GLY A 362 6.51 -7.95 -12.57
C GLY A 362 5.31 -7.00 -12.68
N ALA A 363 5.15 -6.06 -11.74
CA ALA A 363 4.13 -5.01 -11.85
C ALA A 363 4.41 -4.08 -13.05
N ALA A 364 5.65 -3.64 -13.22
CA ALA A 364 6.07 -2.78 -14.32
C ALA A 364 5.91 -3.45 -15.69
N GLU A 365 6.28 -4.73 -15.82
CA GLU A 365 6.07 -5.50 -17.04
C GLU A 365 4.59 -5.56 -17.44
N ARG A 366 3.70 -5.79 -16.45
CA ARG A 366 2.25 -5.80 -16.68
C ARG A 366 1.71 -4.41 -17.04
N VAL A 367 2.26 -3.34 -16.48
CA VAL A 367 1.89 -1.97 -16.85
C VAL A 367 2.31 -1.66 -18.29
N TRP A 368 3.54 -2.02 -18.68
CA TRP A 368 3.98 -1.87 -20.07
C TRP A 368 3.11 -2.68 -21.03
N GLN A 369 2.80 -3.94 -20.69
CA GLN A 369 1.90 -4.77 -21.47
C GLN A 369 0.50 -4.16 -21.57
N LEU A 370 -0.04 -3.65 -20.45
CA LEU A 370 -1.34 -2.98 -20.44
C LEU A 370 -1.39 -1.81 -21.44
N HIS A 371 -0.36 -0.94 -21.43
CA HIS A 371 -0.31 0.18 -22.37
C HIS A 371 -0.10 -0.26 -23.83
N ALA A 372 0.53 -1.40 -24.07
CA ALA A 372 0.66 -1.98 -25.39
C ALA A 372 -0.66 -2.61 -25.92
N ASP A 373 -1.52 -3.09 -25.02
CA ASP A 373 -2.82 -3.71 -25.34
C ASP A 373 -3.94 -2.67 -25.54
N LEU A 374 -3.76 -1.44 -25.07
CA LEU A 374 -4.69 -0.33 -25.22
C LEU A 374 -4.54 0.36 -26.58
#